data_2b47191fe608b4f322965e868449124f
#
_entry.id   2b47191fe608b4f322965e868449124f
#
_cell.length_a   1.000
_cell.length_b   1.000
_cell.length_c   1.000
_cell.angle_alpha   90.00
_cell.angle_beta   90.00
_cell.angle_gamma   90.00
#
_symmetry.space_group_name_H-M   'P 1'
#
loop_
_entity.id
_entity.type
_entity.pdbx_description
1 polymer ?
#
loop_
_entity_poly.entity_id
_entity_poly.type
_entity_poly.pdbx_seq_one_letter_code
_entity_poly.pdbx_strand_id
1 'polypeptide(L)'
;MGQTINRRGFALGATSGLMGCALSSVGFAQGVRLKTTIANAAGNLNLAVQELLRQQGFMEEFGLEPTYLNVADGAKILGGLLGGDLDSSMMSGFGQVFPAIEKGAKLKIIAATSLPPSLALFTSKPDIKSLKDLEGRVVGTGSLGALLHQLVVALLQKNGVDVSKVRFVNIGASGDVFRATTMGTVDAGTGEASILEDMSGYSVRLVPGGNMTTELSEYTYQAAWTTDRIIETKRDVLVRSLAAQARLYQFLHSPESREPFLKARAKVLPNSAPSEAIAQWNYIQHYKPYATGLVMSEERLRYMQQLNVDLKIQSAVMPMSRVADMSLAEEALRLLEKSGKK
;
A
#
# COMPACT_ATOMS: atom_id res chain seq x y z
N MET A 1 82.60 -3.75 -29.63
CA MET A 1 82.91 -5.12 -29.19
C MET A 1 81.66 -5.60 -28.45
N GLY A 2 80.93 -6.49 -28.90
CA GLY A 2 80.85 -7.71 -29.64
C GLY A 2 79.48 -8.25 -29.26
N GLN A 3 78.64 -8.36 -30.19
CA GLN A 3 77.84 -9.46 -30.69
C GLN A 3 77.63 -10.63 -29.71
N THR A 4 76.41 -11.13 -29.51
CA THR A 4 75.95 -12.34 -30.19
C THR A 4 74.43 -12.57 -30.05
N ILE A 5 73.85 -12.91 -31.18
CA ILE A 5 72.55 -13.48 -31.44
C ILE A 5 72.49 -14.93 -30.98
N ASN A 6 71.36 -15.42 -30.42
CA ASN A 6 70.89 -16.75 -30.73
C ASN A 6 69.41 -17.02 -30.69
N ARG A 7 68.97 -17.93 -31.51
CA ARG A 7 67.69 -18.22 -32.13
C ARG A 7 66.87 -19.30 -31.40
N ARG A 8 65.56 -19.23 -31.61
CA ARG A 8 64.60 -20.33 -31.81
C ARG A 8 64.05 -21.08 -30.60
N GLY A 9 62.70 -21.02 -30.53
CA GLY A 9 61.86 -22.01 -29.88
C GLY A 9 60.39 -21.69 -30.15
N PHE A 10 59.80 -22.31 -31.19
CA PHE A 10 58.39 -22.35 -31.47
C PHE A 10 57.70 -23.24 -30.44
N ALA A 11 56.62 -22.78 -29.77
CA ALA A 11 55.63 -23.63 -29.12
C ALA A 11 54.23 -23.10 -29.43
N LEU A 12 53.45 -23.84 -30.21
CA LEU A 12 52.03 -23.67 -30.37
C LEU A 12 51.34 -23.98 -29.04
N GLY A 13 50.66 -23.03 -28.47
CA GLY A 13 49.72 -23.24 -27.36
C GLY A 13 48.31 -22.83 -27.82
N ALA A 14 47.42 -23.81 -27.90
CA ALA A 14 46.04 -23.64 -28.23
C ALA A 14 45.33 -22.85 -27.12
N THR A 15 44.86 -21.64 -27.40
CA THR A 15 43.98 -20.85 -26.50
C THR A 15 42.54 -21.24 -26.76
N SER A 16 41.98 -22.05 -25.87
CA SER A 16 40.54 -22.27 -25.76
C SER A 16 39.88 -20.98 -25.30
N GLY A 17 39.19 -20.33 -26.21
CA GLY A 17 38.37 -19.16 -25.89
C GLY A 17 37.13 -19.54 -25.05
N LEU A 18 37.16 -19.25 -23.78
CA LEU A 18 35.98 -19.17 -22.95
C LEU A 18 35.23 -17.89 -23.33
N MET A 19 34.19 -18.06 -24.13
CA MET A 19 33.23 -17.02 -24.42
C MET A 19 32.39 -16.82 -23.13
N GLY A 20 32.82 -15.92 -22.25
CA GLY A 20 32.06 -15.45 -21.11
C GLY A 20 30.88 -14.64 -21.61
N CYS A 21 29.66 -15.18 -21.54
CA CYS A 21 28.45 -14.38 -21.65
C CYS A 21 28.44 -13.37 -20.51
N ALA A 22 28.88 -12.15 -20.79
CA ALA A 22 28.64 -11.01 -19.91
C ALA A 22 27.12 -10.77 -19.89
N LEU A 23 26.46 -11.22 -18.83
CA LEU A 23 25.13 -10.76 -18.48
C LEU A 23 25.25 -9.25 -18.22
N SER A 24 24.88 -8.46 -19.23
CA SER A 24 24.76 -7.01 -19.10
C SER A 24 23.64 -6.73 -18.10
N SER A 25 24.00 -6.55 -16.83
CA SER A 25 23.13 -5.89 -15.88
C SER A 25 22.78 -4.52 -16.48
N VAL A 26 21.50 -4.28 -16.74
CA VAL A 26 20.99 -2.96 -17.11
C VAL A 26 21.15 -2.08 -15.85
N GLY A 27 22.38 -1.60 -15.63
CA GLY A 27 22.66 -0.52 -14.70
C GLY A 27 22.08 0.74 -15.33
N PHE A 28 21.09 1.36 -14.67
CA PHE A 28 20.74 2.72 -15.04
C PHE A 28 22.00 3.58 -14.86
N ALA A 29 22.49 4.14 -15.96
CA ALA A 29 23.65 5.04 -15.94
C ALA A 29 23.45 6.09 -14.83
N GLN A 30 24.54 6.51 -14.17
CA GLN A 30 24.52 7.63 -13.20
C GLN A 30 24.16 8.94 -13.90
N GLY A 31 22.89 9.04 -14.37
CA GLY A 31 22.26 10.22 -14.92
C GLY A 31 21.52 11.00 -13.82
N VAL A 32 21.06 12.20 -14.17
CA VAL A 32 20.17 13.00 -13.30
C VAL A 32 18.95 12.16 -12.90
N ARG A 33 18.74 11.98 -11.59
CA ARG A 33 17.57 11.26 -11.08
C ARG A 33 16.28 12.03 -11.38
N LEU A 34 15.24 11.31 -11.74
CA LEU A 34 13.93 11.89 -12.02
C LEU A 34 13.19 12.19 -10.70
N LYS A 35 12.80 13.44 -10.54
CA LYS A 35 12.07 13.88 -9.35
C LYS A 35 10.61 13.46 -9.41
N THR A 36 10.08 13.03 -8.25
CA THR A 36 8.67 12.70 -8.08
C THR A 36 8.17 13.08 -6.70
N THR A 37 6.95 13.61 -6.62
CA THR A 37 6.29 13.96 -5.36
C THR A 37 5.13 13.00 -5.12
N ILE A 38 5.25 12.20 -4.06
CA ILE A 38 4.33 11.11 -3.73
C ILE A 38 3.65 11.42 -2.39
N ALA A 39 2.32 11.38 -2.35
CA ALA A 39 1.57 11.45 -1.10
C ALA A 39 1.03 10.07 -0.71
N ASN A 40 1.20 9.71 0.57
CA ASN A 40 0.71 8.46 1.14
C ASN A 40 -0.16 8.73 2.36
N ALA A 41 -1.06 7.79 2.69
CA ALA A 41 -1.82 7.86 3.93
C ALA A 41 -0.90 7.70 5.16
N ALA A 42 -1.07 8.55 6.16
CA ALA A 42 -0.22 8.65 7.35
C ALA A 42 -0.57 7.60 8.43
N GLY A 43 -0.78 6.33 8.06
CA GLY A 43 -0.91 5.23 9.02
C GLY A 43 0.45 4.71 9.50
N ASN A 44 0.52 4.18 10.73
CA ASN A 44 1.76 3.69 11.32
C ASN A 44 2.48 2.65 10.45
N LEU A 45 1.73 1.70 9.89
CA LEU A 45 2.27 0.68 8.99
C LEU A 45 2.79 1.31 7.69
N ASN A 46 2.06 2.26 7.10
CA ASN A 46 2.50 2.97 5.88
C ASN A 46 3.78 3.78 6.11
N LEU A 47 3.91 4.45 7.27
CA LEU A 47 5.13 5.18 7.64
C LEU A 47 6.34 4.25 7.71
N ALA A 48 6.19 3.08 8.35
CA ALA A 48 7.25 2.09 8.45
C ALA A 48 7.65 1.52 7.08
N VAL A 49 6.67 1.18 6.24
CA VAL A 49 6.88 0.65 4.88
C VAL A 49 7.53 1.68 3.97
N GLN A 50 7.11 2.95 4.05
CA GLN A 50 7.73 4.04 3.29
C GLN A 50 9.19 4.29 3.74
N GLU A 51 9.46 4.26 5.06
CA GLU A 51 10.82 4.40 5.56
C GLU A 51 11.69 3.22 5.15
N LEU A 52 11.15 2.00 5.13
CA LEU A 52 11.85 0.83 4.60
C LEU A 52 12.19 1.01 3.12
N LEU A 53 11.24 1.46 2.28
CA LEU A 53 11.48 1.77 0.86
C LEU A 53 12.66 2.73 0.69
N ARG A 54 12.70 3.78 1.53
CA ARG A 54 13.78 4.77 1.53
C ARG A 54 15.11 4.19 1.99
N GLN A 55 15.13 3.39 3.08
CA GLN A 55 16.36 2.79 3.62
C GLN A 55 16.98 1.76 2.67
N GLN A 56 16.14 1.03 1.94
CA GLN A 56 16.60 0.05 0.96
C GLN A 56 17.06 0.70 -0.37
N GLY A 57 16.75 1.99 -0.59
CA GLY A 57 17.13 2.69 -1.80
C GLY A 57 16.42 2.21 -3.07
N PHE A 58 15.26 1.55 -2.94
CA PHE A 58 14.59 0.93 -4.10
C PHE A 58 14.13 1.95 -5.14
N MET A 59 13.75 3.17 -4.73
CA MET A 59 13.41 4.24 -5.69
C MET A 59 14.65 4.73 -6.45
N GLU A 60 15.74 4.92 -5.73
CA GLU A 60 17.02 5.36 -6.29
C GLU A 60 17.61 4.34 -7.27
N GLU A 61 17.39 3.05 -7.02
CA GLU A 61 17.81 1.97 -7.93
C GLU A 61 17.08 2.01 -9.28
N PHE A 62 15.87 2.56 -9.32
CA PHE A 62 15.13 2.83 -10.54
C PHE A 62 15.35 4.24 -11.08
N GLY A 63 16.37 4.97 -10.58
CA GLY A 63 16.75 6.29 -11.07
C GLY A 63 15.83 7.42 -10.62
N LEU A 64 15.14 7.26 -9.49
CA LEU A 64 14.19 8.24 -8.96
C LEU A 64 14.77 8.99 -7.75
N GLU A 65 14.30 10.24 -7.57
CA GLU A 65 14.50 11.06 -6.39
C GLU A 65 13.13 11.44 -5.83
N PRO A 66 12.58 10.65 -4.89
CA PRO A 66 11.23 10.86 -4.38
C PRO A 66 11.22 11.91 -3.26
N THR A 67 10.16 12.75 -3.27
CA THR A 67 9.71 13.52 -2.11
C THR A 67 8.41 12.89 -1.60
N TYR A 68 8.37 12.58 -0.30
CA TYR A 68 7.20 11.96 0.31
C TYR A 68 6.44 12.94 1.20
N LEU A 69 5.11 12.94 1.05
CA LEU A 69 4.18 13.63 1.93
C LEU A 69 3.27 12.59 2.61
N ASN A 70 3.21 12.61 3.94
CA ASN A 70 2.32 11.74 4.71
C ASN A 70 1.10 12.54 5.13
N VAL A 71 -0.07 12.15 4.64
CA VAL A 71 -1.32 12.89 4.74
C VAL A 71 -2.37 12.07 5.47
N ALA A 72 -2.98 12.63 6.51
CA ALA A 72 -3.98 11.93 7.31
C ALA A 72 -5.31 11.68 6.57
N ASP A 73 -5.59 12.47 5.52
CA ASP A 73 -6.89 12.48 4.83
C ASP A 73 -6.72 12.33 3.31
N GLY A 74 -7.39 11.31 2.73
CA GLY A 74 -7.40 11.05 1.30
C GLY A 74 -7.98 12.20 0.45
N ALA A 75 -8.86 13.03 1.01
CA ALA A 75 -9.38 14.21 0.31
C ALA A 75 -8.29 15.26 0.08
N LYS A 76 -7.32 15.39 1.01
CA LYS A 76 -6.15 16.27 0.82
C LYS A 76 -5.22 15.74 -0.28
N ILE A 77 -5.05 14.42 -0.37
CA ILE A 77 -4.28 13.80 -1.45
C ILE A 77 -4.97 14.10 -2.80
N LEU A 78 -6.28 13.94 -2.87
CA LEU A 78 -7.08 14.24 -4.07
C LEU A 78 -6.91 15.71 -4.49
N GLY A 79 -7.02 16.64 -3.53
CA GLY A 79 -6.83 18.07 -3.78
C GLY A 79 -5.43 18.38 -4.31
N GLY A 80 -4.37 17.83 -3.70
CA GLY A 80 -2.99 18.04 -4.15
C GLY A 80 -2.69 17.47 -5.55
N LEU A 81 -3.29 16.34 -5.92
CA LEU A 81 -3.16 15.78 -7.27
C LEU A 81 -3.89 16.64 -8.31
N LEU A 82 -5.10 17.06 -8.03
CA LEU A 82 -5.86 17.93 -8.93
C LEU A 82 -5.25 19.33 -9.03
N GLY A 83 -4.67 19.85 -7.95
CA GLY A 83 -3.93 21.12 -7.91
C GLY A 83 -2.57 21.07 -8.62
N GLY A 84 -2.01 19.88 -8.80
CA GLY A 84 -0.72 19.68 -9.47
C GLY A 84 0.50 19.73 -8.55
N ASP A 85 0.29 19.75 -7.23
CA ASP A 85 1.37 19.72 -6.22
C ASP A 85 1.96 18.33 -6.03
N LEU A 86 1.21 17.29 -6.45
CA LEU A 86 1.58 15.90 -6.33
C LEU A 86 1.62 15.22 -7.70
N ASP A 87 2.52 14.24 -7.84
CA ASP A 87 2.57 13.38 -9.02
C ASP A 87 1.70 12.13 -8.85
N SER A 88 1.69 11.54 -7.66
CA SER A 88 0.90 10.33 -7.40
C SER A 88 0.63 10.11 -5.92
N SER A 89 -0.32 9.22 -5.63
CA SER A 89 -0.41 8.50 -4.37
C SER A 89 -0.06 7.05 -4.62
N MET A 90 0.75 6.44 -3.76
CA MET A 90 1.18 5.04 -3.91
C MET A 90 0.62 4.11 -2.84
N MET A 91 0.26 4.63 -1.66
CA MET A 91 -0.29 3.85 -0.55
C MET A 91 -1.39 4.64 0.16
N SER A 92 -2.58 4.65 -0.41
CA SER A 92 -3.75 5.28 0.22
C SER A 92 -5.07 4.60 -0.19
N GLY A 93 -6.12 4.80 0.61
CA GLY A 93 -7.47 4.49 0.20
C GLY A 93 -7.86 5.31 -1.03
N PHE A 94 -8.71 4.77 -1.88
CA PHE A 94 -9.05 5.36 -3.17
C PHE A 94 -10.55 5.43 -3.45
N GLY A 95 -11.41 5.08 -2.49
CA GLY A 95 -12.86 5.13 -2.66
C GLY A 95 -13.37 6.49 -3.13
N GLN A 96 -12.77 7.59 -2.65
CA GLN A 96 -13.10 8.96 -3.03
C GLN A 96 -12.72 9.32 -4.48
N VAL A 97 -11.87 8.52 -5.13
CA VAL A 97 -11.45 8.77 -6.52
C VAL A 97 -12.61 8.56 -7.49
N PHE A 98 -13.44 7.55 -7.25
CA PHE A 98 -14.56 7.22 -8.13
C PHE A 98 -15.62 8.34 -8.23
N PRO A 99 -16.18 8.87 -7.12
CA PRO A 99 -17.11 9.98 -7.20
C PRO A 99 -16.47 11.26 -7.75
N ALA A 100 -15.16 11.46 -7.59
CA ALA A 100 -14.45 12.55 -8.23
C ALA A 100 -14.41 12.38 -9.76
N ILE A 101 -14.12 11.17 -10.26
CA ILE A 101 -14.14 10.84 -11.71
C ILE A 101 -15.56 11.00 -12.27
N GLU A 102 -16.59 10.57 -11.55
CA GLU A 102 -17.98 10.73 -11.94
C GLU A 102 -18.33 12.22 -12.16
N LYS A 103 -17.81 13.09 -11.30
CA LYS A 103 -17.96 14.56 -11.39
C LYS A 103 -17.01 15.22 -12.39
N GLY A 104 -16.27 14.46 -13.17
CA GLY A 104 -15.42 14.96 -14.28
C GLY A 104 -13.95 15.09 -13.95
N ALA A 105 -13.47 14.71 -12.76
CA ALA A 105 -12.04 14.72 -12.45
C ALA A 105 -11.28 13.73 -13.37
N LYS A 106 -10.12 14.17 -13.86
CA LYS A 106 -9.26 13.41 -14.77
C LYS A 106 -8.25 12.60 -13.94
N LEU A 107 -8.69 11.47 -13.42
CA LEU A 107 -7.93 10.59 -12.52
C LEU A 107 -7.96 9.15 -12.98
N LYS A 108 -6.92 8.38 -12.67
CA LYS A 108 -6.82 6.94 -12.88
C LYS A 108 -6.24 6.24 -11.67
N ILE A 109 -6.79 5.08 -11.35
CA ILE A 109 -6.14 4.07 -10.53
C ILE A 109 -5.15 3.34 -11.42
N ILE A 110 -3.89 3.22 -10.99
CA ILE A 110 -2.78 2.70 -11.81
C ILE A 110 -2.17 1.42 -11.27
N ALA A 111 -2.45 1.05 -10.00
CA ALA A 111 -2.05 -0.23 -9.42
C ALA A 111 -2.83 -0.54 -8.14
N ALA A 112 -2.98 -1.83 -7.82
CA ALA A 112 -3.26 -2.28 -6.46
C ALA A 112 -1.97 -2.22 -5.63
N THR A 113 -2.05 -1.82 -4.35
CA THR A 113 -0.88 -1.78 -3.48
C THR A 113 -1.04 -2.60 -2.20
N SER A 114 -2.24 -2.66 -1.63
CA SER A 114 -2.59 -3.58 -0.56
C SER A 114 -3.99 -4.15 -0.81
N LEU A 115 -4.13 -5.48 -0.77
CA LEU A 115 -5.38 -6.16 -1.12
C LEU A 115 -6.29 -6.26 0.10
N PRO A 116 -5.99 -7.05 1.17
CA PRO A 116 -6.87 -7.10 2.32
C PRO A 116 -6.70 -5.85 3.18
N PRO A 117 -7.78 -5.39 3.83
CA PRO A 117 -7.67 -4.35 4.85
C PRO A 117 -6.79 -4.79 6.01
N SER A 118 -5.86 -3.95 6.44
CA SER A 118 -5.01 -4.20 7.61
C SER A 118 -5.67 -3.72 8.92
N LEU A 119 -6.99 -3.83 9.01
CA LEU A 119 -7.79 -3.36 10.12
C LEU A 119 -8.68 -4.47 10.69
N ALA A 120 -9.05 -4.31 11.96
CA ALA A 120 -10.06 -5.12 12.62
C ALA A 120 -10.97 -4.24 13.48
N LEU A 121 -12.17 -4.73 13.80
CA LEU A 121 -13.14 -4.04 14.63
C LEU A 121 -13.05 -4.57 16.07
N PHE A 122 -12.77 -3.67 16.98
CA PHE A 122 -12.59 -3.96 18.41
C PHE A 122 -13.71 -3.35 19.25
N THR A 123 -13.89 -3.89 20.46
CA THR A 123 -14.81 -3.36 21.47
C THR A 123 -14.24 -3.56 22.86
N SER A 124 -14.51 -2.59 23.76
CA SER A 124 -14.31 -2.71 25.21
C SER A 124 -15.59 -3.14 25.96
N LYS A 125 -16.74 -3.21 25.27
CA LYS A 125 -18.04 -3.50 25.87
C LYS A 125 -18.28 -5.01 25.98
N PRO A 126 -18.52 -5.57 27.18
CA PRO A 126 -18.67 -7.02 27.37
C PRO A 126 -19.96 -7.61 26.76
N ASP A 127 -20.95 -6.78 26.53
CA ASP A 127 -22.24 -7.16 25.95
C ASP A 127 -22.28 -7.21 24.41
N ILE A 128 -21.27 -6.68 23.70
CA ILE A 128 -21.13 -6.81 22.26
C ILE A 128 -20.47 -8.14 21.93
N LYS A 129 -21.21 -9.17 21.55
CA LYS A 129 -20.75 -10.54 21.29
C LYS A 129 -20.74 -10.92 19.80
N SER A 130 -21.30 -10.05 18.94
CA SER A 130 -21.37 -10.24 17.50
C SER A 130 -21.42 -8.89 16.79
N LEU A 131 -21.24 -8.89 15.46
CA LEU A 131 -21.46 -7.68 14.66
C LEU A 131 -22.91 -7.20 14.72
N LYS A 132 -23.88 -8.09 14.91
CA LYS A 132 -25.31 -7.73 15.03
C LYS A 132 -25.60 -6.90 16.26
N ASP A 133 -24.85 -7.06 17.33
CA ASP A 133 -25.02 -6.29 18.57
C ASP A 133 -24.63 -4.80 18.41
N LEU A 134 -24.09 -4.43 17.26
CA LEU A 134 -23.76 -3.05 16.93
C LEU A 134 -24.98 -2.23 16.46
N GLU A 135 -26.13 -2.86 16.18
CA GLU A 135 -27.37 -2.13 15.95
C GLU A 135 -27.78 -1.36 17.22
N GLY A 136 -28.02 -0.07 17.09
CA GLY A 136 -28.28 0.87 18.20
C GLY A 136 -27.03 1.38 18.92
N ARG A 137 -25.82 0.95 18.53
CA ARG A 137 -24.55 1.32 19.16
C ARG A 137 -23.83 2.45 18.43
N VAL A 138 -22.82 3.01 19.12
CA VAL A 138 -21.92 4.04 18.61
C VAL A 138 -20.66 3.40 18.10
N VAL A 139 -20.38 3.53 16.82
CA VAL A 139 -19.17 3.01 16.19
C VAL A 139 -18.28 4.16 15.76
N GLY A 140 -17.06 4.20 16.31
CA GLY A 140 -16.03 5.16 15.94
C GLY A 140 -15.46 4.85 14.56
N THR A 141 -15.36 5.87 13.71
CA THR A 141 -14.76 5.79 12.37
C THR A 141 -13.96 7.07 12.07
N GLY A 142 -13.40 7.19 10.86
CA GLY A 142 -13.00 8.47 10.27
C GLY A 142 -14.21 9.22 9.69
N SER A 143 -13.93 10.18 8.82
CA SER A 143 -14.96 10.95 8.13
C SER A 143 -15.95 10.02 7.41
N LEU A 144 -17.24 10.37 7.47
CA LEU A 144 -18.30 9.61 6.80
C LEU A 144 -18.02 9.55 5.29
N GLY A 145 -18.15 8.37 4.70
CA GLY A 145 -17.81 8.11 3.30
C GLY A 145 -16.32 7.92 3.01
N ALA A 146 -15.42 8.17 3.98
CA ALA A 146 -13.99 7.88 3.86
C ALA A 146 -13.67 6.42 4.23
N LEU A 147 -12.41 6.02 4.02
CA LEU A 147 -11.94 4.64 4.09
C LEU A 147 -12.41 3.87 5.35
N LEU A 148 -12.20 4.41 6.55
CA LEU A 148 -12.56 3.71 7.79
C LEU A 148 -14.06 3.47 7.89
N HIS A 149 -14.87 4.46 7.49
CA HIS A 149 -16.32 4.32 7.47
C HIS A 149 -16.76 3.28 6.44
N GLN A 150 -16.23 3.34 5.21
CA GLN A 150 -16.55 2.38 4.15
C GLN A 150 -16.23 0.94 4.55
N LEU A 151 -15.08 0.71 5.21
CA LEU A 151 -14.68 -0.61 5.68
C LEU A 151 -15.64 -1.18 6.72
N VAL A 152 -16.02 -0.37 7.72
CA VAL A 152 -16.98 -0.82 8.73
C VAL A 152 -18.34 -1.10 8.09
N VAL A 153 -18.82 -0.24 7.20
CA VAL A 153 -20.08 -0.46 6.48
C VAL A 153 -20.03 -1.75 5.65
N ALA A 154 -18.96 -1.96 4.88
CA ALA A 154 -18.79 -3.18 4.09
C ALA A 154 -18.81 -4.45 4.97
N LEU A 155 -18.12 -4.42 6.12
CA LEU A 155 -18.11 -5.51 7.07
C LEU A 155 -19.50 -5.79 7.63
N LEU A 156 -20.22 -4.75 8.05
CA LEU A 156 -21.55 -4.87 8.64
C LEU A 156 -22.58 -5.37 7.62
N GLN A 157 -22.58 -4.83 6.40
CA GLN A 157 -23.49 -5.24 5.32
C GLN A 157 -23.25 -6.70 4.94
N LYS A 158 -21.99 -7.13 4.78
CA LYS A 158 -21.64 -8.53 4.48
C LYS A 158 -22.18 -9.50 5.54
N ASN A 159 -22.28 -9.06 6.78
CA ASN A 159 -22.77 -9.86 7.90
C ASN A 159 -24.27 -9.61 8.24
N GLY A 160 -25.02 -9.00 7.33
CA GLY A 160 -26.46 -8.81 7.46
C GLY A 160 -26.90 -7.85 8.58
N VAL A 161 -26.00 -6.95 9.02
CA VAL A 161 -26.31 -5.92 10.00
C VAL A 161 -27.01 -4.74 9.31
N ASP A 162 -28.09 -4.25 9.88
CA ASP A 162 -28.78 -3.04 9.41
C ASP A 162 -27.95 -1.79 9.77
N VAL A 163 -27.16 -1.35 8.80
CA VAL A 163 -26.25 -0.19 8.95
C VAL A 163 -26.99 1.10 9.31
N SER A 164 -28.27 1.22 8.93
CA SER A 164 -29.09 2.40 9.27
C SER A 164 -29.37 2.55 10.77
N LYS A 165 -29.23 1.46 11.52
CA LYS A 165 -29.36 1.44 12.97
C LYS A 165 -28.05 1.69 13.73
N VAL A 166 -26.93 1.78 13.03
CA VAL A 166 -25.62 2.03 13.65
C VAL A 166 -25.31 3.52 13.64
N ARG A 167 -24.91 4.07 14.79
CA ARG A 167 -24.51 5.46 14.88
C ARG A 167 -23.00 5.60 14.66
N PHE A 168 -22.60 6.07 13.48
CA PHE A 168 -21.20 6.36 13.18
C PHE A 168 -20.78 7.73 13.70
N VAL A 169 -19.57 7.79 14.28
CA VAL A 169 -18.97 9.04 14.79
C VAL A 169 -17.57 9.19 14.22
N ASN A 170 -17.30 10.34 13.62
CA ASN A 170 -15.97 10.70 13.16
C ASN A 170 -15.07 11.02 14.36
N ILE A 171 -14.07 10.15 14.61
CA ILE A 171 -13.06 10.32 15.65
C ILE A 171 -11.72 10.77 15.05
N GLY A 172 -11.45 10.43 13.78
CA GLY A 172 -10.20 10.76 13.10
C GLY A 172 -9.49 9.56 12.49
N ALA A 173 -8.17 9.49 12.66
CA ALA A 173 -7.35 8.39 12.16
C ALA A 173 -7.59 7.08 12.96
N SER A 174 -7.21 5.93 12.38
CA SER A 174 -7.43 4.60 13.00
C SER A 174 -6.86 4.48 14.41
N GLY A 175 -5.71 5.10 14.69
CA GLY A 175 -5.12 5.13 16.04
C GLY A 175 -5.96 5.92 17.05
N ASP A 176 -6.62 7.00 16.63
CA ASP A 176 -7.52 7.78 17.49
C ASP A 176 -8.81 7.01 17.74
N VAL A 177 -9.35 6.35 16.70
CA VAL A 177 -10.53 5.48 16.82
C VAL A 177 -10.26 4.33 17.78
N PHE A 178 -9.11 3.66 17.65
CA PHE A 178 -8.72 2.57 18.56
C PHE A 178 -8.61 3.06 20.01
N ARG A 179 -7.98 4.20 20.24
CA ARG A 179 -7.86 4.81 21.57
C ARG A 179 -9.23 5.15 22.17
N ALA A 180 -10.14 5.75 21.38
CA ALA A 180 -11.51 6.02 21.82
C ALA A 180 -12.26 4.73 22.19
N THR A 181 -11.99 3.63 21.48
CA THR A 181 -12.56 2.30 21.76
C THR A 181 -12.01 1.72 23.06
N THR A 182 -10.69 1.80 23.29
CA THR A 182 -10.07 1.32 24.54
C THR A 182 -10.55 2.10 25.76
N MET A 183 -10.80 3.40 25.62
CA MET A 183 -11.35 4.27 26.66
C MET A 183 -12.87 4.10 26.85
N GLY A 184 -13.55 3.34 25.99
CA GLY A 184 -15.00 3.13 26.04
C GLY A 184 -15.82 4.35 25.64
N THR A 185 -15.20 5.35 25.00
CA THR A 185 -15.87 6.57 24.46
C THR A 185 -16.81 6.23 23.32
N VAL A 186 -16.48 5.22 22.53
CA VAL A 186 -17.34 4.57 21.54
C VAL A 186 -17.53 3.10 21.91
N ASP A 187 -18.61 2.48 21.44
CA ASP A 187 -18.92 1.09 21.76
C ASP A 187 -18.04 0.10 21.01
N ALA A 188 -17.69 0.43 19.76
CA ALA A 188 -16.74 -0.30 18.92
C ALA A 188 -16.00 0.66 17.98
N GLY A 189 -14.86 0.22 17.46
CA GLY A 189 -14.08 1.01 16.51
C GLY A 189 -12.94 0.23 15.89
N THR A 190 -12.38 0.77 14.80
CA THR A 190 -11.29 0.14 14.08
C THR A 190 -9.95 0.31 14.80
N GLY A 191 -9.12 -0.72 14.72
CA GLY A 191 -7.70 -0.70 15.06
C GLY A 191 -6.89 -1.50 14.03
N GLU A 192 -5.57 -1.43 14.09
CA GLU A 192 -4.73 -2.22 13.20
C GLU A 192 -4.91 -3.73 13.45
N ALA A 193 -5.04 -4.52 12.40
CA ALA A 193 -5.21 -5.97 12.51
C ALA A 193 -4.00 -6.67 13.15
N SER A 194 -2.82 -6.05 13.08
CA SER A 194 -1.61 -6.53 13.75
C SER A 194 -1.75 -6.62 15.28
N ILE A 195 -2.68 -5.89 15.89
CA ILE A 195 -3.01 -5.99 17.32
C ILE A 195 -3.48 -7.41 17.67
N LEU A 196 -4.07 -8.14 16.71
CA LEU A 196 -4.52 -9.52 16.92
C LEU A 196 -3.37 -10.52 17.16
N GLU A 197 -2.14 -10.16 16.73
CA GLU A 197 -0.94 -10.99 16.97
C GLU A 197 -0.50 -10.98 18.45
N ASP A 198 -0.81 -9.91 19.18
CA ASP A 198 -0.61 -9.81 20.63
C ASP A 198 -1.60 -8.82 21.24
N MET A 199 -2.66 -9.33 21.82
CA MET A 199 -3.70 -8.54 22.50
C MET A 199 -3.48 -8.36 24.00
N SER A 200 -2.42 -8.94 24.58
CA SER A 200 -2.21 -9.00 26.04
C SER A 200 -2.12 -7.64 26.73
N GLY A 201 -1.71 -6.60 26.00
CA GLY A 201 -1.58 -5.23 26.52
C GLY A 201 -2.83 -4.35 26.40
N TYR A 202 -3.95 -4.89 25.89
CA TYR A 202 -5.13 -4.08 25.56
C TYR A 202 -6.38 -4.52 26.33
N SER A 203 -7.16 -3.53 26.80
CA SER A 203 -8.46 -3.75 27.47
C SER A 203 -9.63 -3.83 26.50
N VAL A 204 -9.39 -4.30 25.28
CA VAL A 204 -10.38 -4.51 24.22
C VAL A 204 -10.31 -5.95 23.72
N ARG A 205 -11.33 -6.36 23.01
CA ARG A 205 -11.35 -7.64 22.28
C ARG A 205 -11.82 -7.44 20.85
N LEU A 206 -11.46 -8.37 19.97
CA LEU A 206 -12.02 -8.46 18.66
C LEU A 206 -13.54 -8.66 18.75
N VAL A 207 -14.33 -7.89 18.04
CA VAL A 207 -15.74 -8.24 17.79
C VAL A 207 -15.73 -9.52 16.91
N PRO A 208 -16.41 -10.61 17.32
CA PRO A 208 -16.47 -11.83 16.49
C PRO A 208 -16.95 -11.51 15.06
N GLY A 209 -16.20 -11.97 14.05
CA GLY A 209 -16.38 -11.58 12.65
C GLY A 209 -15.77 -10.19 12.30
N GLY A 210 -15.06 -9.57 13.23
CA GLY A 210 -14.51 -8.22 13.06
C GLY A 210 -13.14 -8.13 12.39
N ASN A 211 -12.47 -9.26 12.07
CA ASN A 211 -11.19 -9.23 11.37
C ASN A 211 -11.39 -8.93 9.88
N MET A 212 -11.25 -7.67 9.49
CA MET A 212 -11.47 -7.24 8.11
C MET A 212 -10.48 -7.83 7.12
N THR A 213 -9.29 -8.25 7.59
CA THR A 213 -8.29 -8.91 6.73
C THR A 213 -8.83 -10.22 6.15
N THR A 214 -9.56 -10.99 6.95
CA THR A 214 -10.15 -12.27 6.54
C THR A 214 -11.56 -12.12 5.98
N GLU A 215 -12.35 -11.20 6.56
CA GLU A 215 -13.75 -11.03 6.21
C GLU A 215 -13.97 -10.28 4.90
N LEU A 216 -13.06 -9.39 4.51
CA LEU A 216 -13.21 -8.54 3.32
C LEU A 216 -12.16 -8.87 2.25
N SER A 217 -12.08 -10.13 1.85
CA SER A 217 -11.10 -10.62 0.86
C SER A 217 -11.24 -9.97 -0.52
N GLU A 218 -12.44 -9.53 -0.90
CA GLU A 218 -12.73 -8.85 -2.16
C GLU A 218 -12.35 -7.36 -2.13
N TYR A 219 -12.21 -6.79 -0.94
CA TYR A 219 -11.86 -5.38 -0.77
C TYR A 219 -10.41 -5.14 -1.20
N THR A 220 -10.18 -4.06 -1.93
CA THR A 220 -8.83 -3.56 -2.15
C THR A 220 -8.58 -2.39 -1.21
N TYR A 221 -7.67 -2.59 -0.26
CA TYR A 221 -7.46 -1.63 0.83
C TYR A 221 -6.79 -0.35 0.36
N GLN A 222 -5.73 -0.48 -0.42
CA GLN A 222 -4.99 0.65 -0.94
C GLN A 222 -4.62 0.45 -2.41
N ALA A 223 -4.53 1.57 -3.12
CA ALA A 223 -4.13 1.62 -4.52
C ALA A 223 -3.14 2.76 -4.78
N ALA A 224 -2.42 2.65 -5.90
CA ALA A 224 -1.74 3.78 -6.51
C ALA A 224 -2.70 4.47 -7.49
N TRP A 225 -2.71 5.81 -7.48
CA TRP A 225 -3.56 6.61 -8.34
C TRP A 225 -2.95 7.98 -8.61
N THR A 226 -3.32 8.56 -9.77
CA THR A 226 -2.77 9.80 -10.29
C THR A 226 -3.74 10.48 -11.25
N THR A 227 -3.33 11.58 -11.88
CA THR A 227 -4.10 12.27 -12.92
C THR A 227 -3.71 11.83 -14.31
N ASP A 228 -4.64 11.96 -15.29
CA ASP A 228 -4.35 11.71 -16.72
C ASP A 228 -3.16 12.56 -17.17
N ARG A 229 -3.07 13.84 -16.74
CA ARG A 229 -1.95 14.74 -17.04
C ARG A 229 -0.59 14.17 -16.62
N ILE A 230 -0.49 13.58 -15.44
CA ILE A 230 0.77 12.97 -14.97
C ILE A 230 1.08 11.70 -15.75
N ILE A 231 0.06 10.90 -16.10
CA ILE A 231 0.27 9.73 -16.98
C ILE A 231 0.86 10.17 -18.32
N GLU A 232 0.35 11.24 -18.92
CA GLU A 232 0.83 11.75 -20.20
C GLU A 232 2.24 12.34 -20.13
N THR A 233 2.56 13.06 -19.05
CA THR A 233 3.81 13.85 -18.97
C THR A 233 4.94 13.15 -18.20
N LYS A 234 4.63 12.19 -17.32
CA LYS A 234 5.59 11.53 -16.42
C LYS A 234 5.41 10.01 -16.37
N ARG A 235 4.93 9.38 -17.45
CA ARG A 235 4.65 7.93 -17.49
C ARG A 235 5.85 7.09 -17.03
N ASP A 236 7.06 7.39 -17.51
CA ASP A 236 8.29 6.68 -17.12
C ASP A 236 8.55 6.77 -15.60
N VAL A 237 8.32 7.94 -14.99
CA VAL A 237 8.44 8.14 -13.55
C VAL A 237 7.44 7.26 -12.78
N LEU A 238 6.19 7.18 -13.22
CA LEU A 238 5.16 6.36 -12.61
C LEU A 238 5.49 4.87 -12.70
N VAL A 239 5.89 4.40 -13.88
CA VAL A 239 6.29 2.99 -14.12
C VAL A 239 7.46 2.59 -13.24
N ARG A 240 8.50 3.41 -13.15
CA ARG A 240 9.66 3.18 -12.27
C ARG A 240 9.26 3.19 -10.79
N SER A 241 8.38 4.11 -10.38
CA SER A 241 7.86 4.17 -9.00
C SER A 241 7.10 2.90 -8.64
N LEU A 242 6.25 2.40 -9.54
CA LEU A 242 5.51 1.15 -9.35
C LEU A 242 6.45 -0.07 -9.33
N ALA A 243 7.51 -0.10 -10.16
CA ALA A 243 8.50 -1.17 -10.13
C ALA A 243 9.26 -1.22 -8.78
N ALA A 244 9.65 -0.06 -8.24
CA ALA A 244 10.24 0.06 -6.91
C ALA A 244 9.29 -0.41 -5.80
N GLN A 245 7.99 -0.10 -5.91
CA GLN A 245 6.97 -0.57 -4.99
C GLN A 245 6.79 -2.10 -5.08
N ALA A 246 6.71 -2.68 -6.28
CA ALA A 246 6.61 -4.12 -6.44
C ALA A 246 7.78 -4.86 -5.80
N ARG A 247 9.01 -4.35 -6.00
CA ARG A 247 10.21 -4.88 -5.35
C ARG A 247 10.14 -4.79 -3.83
N LEU A 248 9.71 -3.64 -3.30
CA LEU A 248 9.47 -3.47 -1.86
C LEU A 248 8.50 -4.52 -1.32
N TYR A 249 7.38 -4.77 -2.04
CA TYR A 249 6.37 -5.72 -1.60
C TYR A 249 6.87 -7.16 -1.63
N GLN A 250 7.65 -7.53 -2.63
CA GLN A 250 8.33 -8.83 -2.68
C GLN A 250 9.30 -8.98 -1.50
N PHE A 251 10.11 -7.95 -1.23
CA PHE A 251 11.03 -7.93 -0.09
C PHE A 251 10.28 -8.01 1.26
N LEU A 252 9.19 -7.26 1.44
CA LEU A 252 8.37 -7.30 2.67
C LEU A 252 7.78 -8.69 2.94
N HIS A 253 7.45 -9.46 1.90
CA HIS A 253 6.92 -10.81 2.04
C HIS A 253 8.01 -11.85 2.33
N SER A 254 9.28 -11.49 2.23
CA SER A 254 10.42 -12.34 2.53
C SER A 254 10.80 -12.25 4.02
N PRO A 255 11.26 -13.35 4.65
CA PRO A 255 11.77 -13.33 6.03
C PRO A 255 12.94 -12.37 6.27
N GLU A 256 13.76 -12.11 5.23
CA GLU A 256 14.91 -11.20 5.30
C GLU A 256 14.51 -9.75 5.59
N SER A 257 13.24 -9.40 5.35
CA SER A 257 12.73 -8.06 5.66
C SER A 257 12.61 -7.76 7.15
N ARG A 258 12.74 -8.77 8.05
CA ARG A 258 12.46 -8.62 9.47
C ARG A 258 13.26 -7.48 10.12
N GLU A 259 14.56 -7.61 10.17
CA GLU A 259 15.41 -6.62 10.84
C GLU A 259 15.37 -5.24 10.14
N PRO A 260 15.41 -5.15 8.79
CA PRO A 260 15.20 -3.89 8.09
C PRO A 260 13.85 -3.22 8.41
N PHE A 261 12.76 -3.98 8.47
CA PHE A 261 11.44 -3.46 8.80
C PHE A 261 11.37 -2.94 10.26
N LEU A 262 11.87 -3.72 11.22
CA LEU A 262 11.89 -3.31 12.63
C LEU A 262 12.71 -2.00 12.81
N LYS A 263 13.84 -1.89 12.14
CA LYS A 263 14.68 -0.68 12.14
C LYS A 263 13.95 0.53 11.52
N ALA A 264 13.28 0.33 10.39
CA ALA A 264 12.51 1.38 9.73
C ALA A 264 11.36 1.87 10.62
N ARG A 265 10.63 0.91 11.23
CA ARG A 265 9.53 1.20 12.16
C ARG A 265 10.00 1.98 13.39
N ALA A 266 11.09 1.56 14.03
CA ALA A 266 11.65 2.24 15.20
C ALA A 266 12.08 3.68 14.88
N LYS A 267 12.57 3.95 13.66
CA LYS A 267 12.96 5.30 13.24
C LYS A 267 11.78 6.25 13.14
N VAL A 268 10.66 5.81 12.55
CA VAL A 268 9.50 6.68 12.31
C VAL A 268 8.53 6.74 13.49
N LEU A 269 8.59 5.77 14.39
CA LEU A 269 7.73 5.65 15.57
C LEU A 269 8.58 5.32 16.82
N PRO A 270 9.48 6.20 17.23
CA PRO A 270 10.48 5.91 18.27
C PRO A 270 9.87 5.69 19.68
N ASN A 271 8.66 6.20 19.89
CA ASN A 271 7.97 6.09 21.20
C ASN A 271 7.02 4.88 21.29
N SER A 272 6.92 4.04 20.24
CA SER A 272 6.07 2.86 20.27
C SER A 272 6.82 1.66 20.84
N ALA A 273 6.07 0.73 21.46
CA ALA A 273 6.65 -0.49 22.00
C ALA A 273 7.27 -1.36 20.89
N PRO A 274 8.46 -1.96 21.11
CA PRO A 274 9.07 -2.87 20.13
C PRO A 274 8.16 -4.05 19.74
N SER A 275 7.31 -4.53 20.63
CA SER A 275 6.32 -5.58 20.39
C SER A 275 5.33 -5.22 19.29
N GLU A 276 4.93 -3.94 19.16
CA GLU A 276 4.05 -3.49 18.09
C GLU A 276 4.72 -3.63 16.70
N ALA A 277 6.01 -3.34 16.61
CA ALA A 277 6.76 -3.53 15.36
C ALA A 277 6.83 -5.01 14.97
N ILE A 278 7.06 -5.89 15.95
CA ILE A 278 7.09 -7.34 15.78
C ILE A 278 5.70 -7.84 15.33
N ALA A 279 4.63 -7.38 15.98
CA ALA A 279 3.26 -7.73 15.62
C ALA A 279 2.92 -7.29 14.18
N GLN A 280 3.31 -6.09 13.77
CA GLN A 280 3.13 -5.63 12.39
C GLN A 280 3.91 -6.47 11.38
N TRP A 281 5.15 -6.86 11.69
CA TRP A 281 5.92 -7.73 10.81
C TRP A 281 5.31 -9.14 10.73
N ASN A 282 4.88 -9.73 11.87
CA ASN A 282 4.17 -11.01 11.91
C ASN A 282 2.91 -10.97 11.06
N TYR A 283 2.11 -9.89 11.18
CA TYR A 283 0.94 -9.65 10.34
C TYR A 283 1.30 -9.67 8.84
N ILE A 284 2.38 -8.98 8.45
CA ILE A 284 2.84 -8.98 7.05
C ILE A 284 3.22 -10.39 6.60
N GLN A 285 3.91 -11.17 7.43
CA GLN A 285 4.32 -12.54 7.09
C GLN A 285 3.12 -13.48 7.01
N HIS A 286 2.15 -13.33 7.90
CA HIS A 286 0.97 -14.18 7.97
C HIS A 286 0.03 -13.93 6.79
N TYR A 287 -0.34 -12.68 6.56
CA TYR A 287 -1.40 -12.33 5.60
C TYR A 287 -0.89 -11.92 4.21
N LYS A 288 0.40 -11.65 4.05
CA LYS A 288 1.00 -11.18 2.78
C LYS A 288 0.16 -10.08 2.11
N PRO A 289 -0.14 -8.95 2.80
CA PRO A 289 -1.18 -8.01 2.39
C PRO A 289 -0.83 -7.20 1.13
N TYR A 290 0.44 -7.10 0.77
CA TYR A 290 0.88 -6.25 -0.33
C TYR A 290 0.73 -6.93 -1.69
N ALA A 291 0.25 -6.17 -2.66
CA ALA A 291 -0.03 -6.66 -4.01
C ALA A 291 1.26 -6.72 -4.85
N THR A 292 2.02 -7.82 -4.76
CA THR A 292 3.26 -8.01 -5.53
C THR A 292 3.02 -8.03 -7.04
N GLY A 293 1.81 -8.41 -7.50
CA GLY A 293 1.39 -8.39 -8.91
C GLY A 293 0.85 -7.05 -9.40
N LEU A 294 0.68 -6.05 -8.52
CA LEU A 294 0.21 -4.68 -8.82
C LEU A 294 -1.12 -4.55 -9.57
N VAL A 295 -1.48 -5.49 -10.46
CA VAL A 295 -2.66 -5.38 -11.33
C VAL A 295 -3.94 -5.61 -10.52
N MET A 296 -4.87 -4.67 -10.62
CA MET A 296 -6.20 -4.77 -10.02
C MET A 296 -7.20 -5.30 -11.05
N SER A 297 -7.92 -6.37 -10.72
CA SER A 297 -8.94 -6.92 -11.61
C SER A 297 -10.16 -5.99 -11.75
N GLU A 298 -10.87 -6.12 -12.86
CA GLU A 298 -12.12 -5.39 -13.07
C GLU A 298 -13.18 -5.72 -12.00
N GLU A 299 -13.20 -6.96 -11.54
CA GLU A 299 -14.10 -7.41 -10.48
C GLU A 299 -13.87 -6.65 -9.17
N ARG A 300 -12.60 -6.50 -8.75
CA ARG A 300 -12.23 -5.70 -7.56
C ARG A 300 -12.60 -4.23 -7.73
N LEU A 301 -12.35 -3.64 -8.90
CA LEU A 301 -12.74 -2.26 -9.19
C LEU A 301 -14.26 -2.08 -9.16
N ARG A 302 -15.00 -3.04 -9.67
CA ARG A 302 -16.46 -3.06 -9.63
C ARG A 302 -16.97 -3.15 -8.19
N TYR A 303 -16.41 -4.06 -7.38
CA TYR A 303 -16.76 -4.21 -5.96
C TYR A 303 -16.56 -2.89 -5.19
N MET A 304 -15.40 -2.25 -5.35
CA MET A 304 -15.10 -0.98 -4.69
C MET A 304 -16.05 0.15 -5.09
N GLN A 305 -16.44 0.20 -6.36
CA GLN A 305 -17.42 1.18 -6.84
C GLN A 305 -18.83 0.86 -6.33
N GLN A 306 -19.20 -0.43 -6.27
CA GLN A 306 -20.52 -0.83 -5.77
C GLN A 306 -20.73 -0.39 -4.32
N LEU A 307 -19.69 -0.50 -3.46
CA LEU A 307 -19.76 0.04 -2.10
C LEU A 307 -20.09 1.54 -2.08
N ASN A 308 -19.52 2.32 -3.00
CA ASN A 308 -19.86 3.74 -3.11
C ASN A 308 -21.31 3.98 -3.59
N VAL A 309 -21.80 3.14 -4.49
CA VAL A 309 -23.20 3.20 -4.97
C VAL A 309 -24.15 2.86 -3.83
N ASP A 310 -23.87 1.82 -3.06
CA ASP A 310 -24.68 1.40 -1.91
C ASP A 310 -24.72 2.49 -0.82
N LEU A 311 -23.61 3.22 -0.64
CA LEU A 311 -23.51 4.37 0.26
C LEU A 311 -24.08 5.67 -0.33
N LYS A 312 -24.58 5.67 -1.58
CA LYS A 312 -25.13 6.83 -2.29
C LYS A 312 -24.13 7.99 -2.48
N ILE A 313 -22.83 7.68 -2.53
CA ILE A 313 -21.75 8.63 -2.82
C ILE A 313 -21.29 8.58 -4.28
N GLN A 314 -21.74 7.59 -5.02
CA GLN A 314 -21.58 7.42 -6.47
C GLN A 314 -22.92 6.99 -7.08
N SER A 315 -23.24 7.45 -8.28
CA SER A 315 -24.55 7.17 -8.90
C SER A 315 -24.61 5.79 -9.55
N ALA A 316 -23.51 5.37 -10.18
CA ALA A 316 -23.43 4.09 -10.88
C ALA A 316 -21.97 3.60 -11.00
N VAL A 317 -21.82 2.30 -11.20
CA VAL A 317 -20.51 1.69 -11.52
C VAL A 317 -20.06 2.12 -12.91
N MET A 318 -18.88 2.71 -13.01
CA MET A 318 -18.26 3.12 -14.26
C MET A 318 -17.41 2.00 -14.85
N PRO A 319 -17.22 1.93 -16.18
CA PRO A 319 -16.37 0.93 -16.81
C PRO A 319 -14.89 1.11 -16.39
N MET A 320 -14.13 0.00 -16.36
CA MET A 320 -12.72 -0.02 -15.94
C MET A 320 -11.87 1.02 -16.70
N SER A 321 -12.06 1.14 -18.02
CA SER A 321 -11.31 2.09 -18.85
C SER A 321 -11.47 3.55 -18.43
N ARG A 322 -12.61 3.90 -17.78
CA ARG A 322 -12.84 5.25 -17.26
C ARG A 322 -12.12 5.51 -15.95
N VAL A 323 -11.96 4.50 -15.09
CA VAL A 323 -11.48 4.66 -13.72
C VAL A 323 -10.04 4.20 -13.51
N ALA A 324 -9.48 3.37 -14.40
CA ALA A 324 -8.16 2.78 -14.22
C ALA A 324 -7.35 2.70 -15.52
N ASP A 325 -6.02 2.66 -15.37
CA ASP A 325 -5.04 2.30 -16.41
C ASP A 325 -4.02 1.32 -15.81
N MET A 326 -4.28 0.02 -15.94
CA MET A 326 -3.40 -1.03 -15.42
C MET A 326 -2.18 -1.29 -16.30
N SER A 327 -2.08 -0.69 -17.48
CA SER A 327 -0.91 -0.84 -18.35
C SER A 327 0.38 -0.35 -17.68
N LEU A 328 0.29 0.66 -16.77
CA LEU A 328 1.43 1.12 -15.99
C LEU A 328 1.93 0.04 -15.01
N ALA A 329 1.02 -0.67 -14.35
CA ALA A 329 1.36 -1.79 -13.46
C ALA A 329 2.06 -2.92 -14.23
N GLU A 330 1.53 -3.28 -15.39
CA GLU A 330 2.13 -4.30 -16.26
C GLU A 330 3.52 -3.89 -16.77
N GLU A 331 3.69 -2.64 -17.19
CA GLU A 331 4.99 -2.10 -17.62
C GLU A 331 6.00 -2.13 -16.44
N ALA A 332 5.55 -1.78 -15.24
CA ALA A 332 6.38 -1.79 -14.04
C ALA A 332 6.88 -3.21 -13.71
N LEU A 333 6.02 -4.22 -13.80
CA LEU A 333 6.42 -5.61 -13.59
C LEU A 333 7.42 -6.09 -14.64
N ARG A 334 7.19 -5.77 -15.91
CA ARG A 334 8.15 -6.06 -16.98
C ARG A 334 9.50 -5.36 -16.76
N LEU A 335 9.50 -4.12 -16.26
CA LEU A 335 10.71 -3.38 -15.91
C LEU A 335 11.47 -4.07 -14.76
N LEU A 336 10.74 -4.47 -13.71
CA LEU A 336 11.30 -5.18 -12.56
C LEU A 336 11.96 -6.51 -12.99
N GLU A 337 11.28 -7.33 -13.79
CA GLU A 337 11.81 -8.58 -14.32
C GLU A 337 13.11 -8.37 -15.14
N LYS A 338 13.10 -7.40 -16.07
CA LYS A 338 14.27 -7.06 -16.89
C LYS A 338 15.46 -6.55 -16.06
N SER A 339 15.20 -5.92 -14.93
CA SER A 339 16.25 -5.40 -14.04
C SER A 339 17.02 -6.51 -13.31
N GLY A 340 16.51 -7.75 -13.27
CA GLY A 340 17.07 -8.86 -12.49
C GLY A 340 17.03 -8.65 -10.97
N LYS A 341 16.31 -7.61 -10.52
CA LYS A 341 16.19 -7.22 -9.11
C LYS A 341 14.99 -7.96 -8.50
N LYS A 342 15.29 -9.04 -7.77
CA LYS A 342 14.28 -9.80 -7.00
C LYS A 342 14.29 -9.37 -5.55
#